data_891356be9f256893189072d645ac2da6
#
_entry.id   891356be9f256893189072d645ac2da6
#
_cell.length_a   1.000
_cell.length_b   1.000
_cell.length_c   1.000
_cell.angle_alpha   90.00
_cell.angle_beta   90.00
_cell.angle_gamma   90.00
#
_symmetry.space_group_name_H-M   'P 1'
#
loop_
_entity.id
_entity.type
_entity.pdbx_description
1 polymer ?
#
loop_
_entity_poly.entity_id
_entity_poly.type
_entity_poly.pdbx_seq_one_letter_code
_entity_poly.pdbx_strand_id
1 'polypeptide(L)'
;MPSHARSPPIEPMIPTTPFEAIACDYFHLNGCYYFVSADRLSGWLEVQQIKVGTNEAGAKGLLMALRRLMATFGVPTEISSDGGPEFTAHETKTFFERWGIRHRLSSAFFPSSNGRAELAVKSAKRMLMDNVGQSGSLNTDAMVRALLVHRNTPDPGCKLSPAQVLLGRPLVTHFPVSTKK
;
A
#
# COMPACT_ATOMS: atom_id res chain seq x y z
N MET A 1 39.14 7.23 6.55
CA MET A 1 37.82 6.60 6.69
C MET A 1 37.35 6.20 5.31
N PRO A 2 37.17 4.92 5.02
CA PRO A 2 36.58 4.57 3.72
C PRO A 2 35.13 5.05 3.71
N SER A 3 34.81 5.88 2.74
CA SER A 3 33.45 6.25 2.43
C SER A 3 32.70 4.97 2.05
N HIS A 4 31.70 4.59 2.84
CA HIS A 4 30.78 3.55 2.41
C HIS A 4 30.13 4.02 1.11
N ALA A 5 30.57 3.47 0.00
CA ALA A 5 29.91 3.66 -1.28
C ALA A 5 28.45 3.22 -1.12
N ARG A 6 27.52 4.17 -1.18
CA ARG A 6 26.10 3.84 -1.15
C ARG A 6 25.84 2.95 -2.37
N SER A 7 25.30 1.77 -2.12
CA SER A 7 24.86 0.91 -3.21
C SER A 7 23.95 1.71 -4.15
N PRO A 8 24.10 1.56 -5.47
CA PRO A 8 23.25 2.29 -6.41
C PRO A 8 21.78 1.96 -6.14
N PRO A 9 20.89 2.94 -6.33
CA PRO A 9 19.46 2.71 -6.12
C PRO A 9 18.97 1.59 -7.03
N ILE A 10 18.13 0.70 -6.46
CA ILE A 10 17.54 -0.42 -7.21
C ILE A 10 16.49 0.14 -8.16
N GLU A 11 16.60 -0.18 -9.44
CA GLU A 11 15.62 0.21 -10.46
C GLU A 11 14.25 -0.45 -10.19
N PRO A 12 13.13 0.32 -10.29
CA PRO A 12 11.81 -0.26 -10.13
C PRO A 12 11.51 -1.29 -11.23
N MET A 13 10.92 -2.42 -10.87
CA MET A 13 10.41 -3.33 -11.87
C MET A 13 9.16 -2.76 -12.56
N ILE A 14 8.92 -3.17 -13.80
CA ILE A 14 7.69 -2.86 -14.54
C ILE A 14 6.75 -4.07 -14.39
N PRO A 15 5.64 -3.95 -13.62
CA PRO A 15 4.73 -5.06 -13.43
C PRO A 15 3.93 -5.35 -14.70
N THR A 16 3.67 -6.63 -14.95
CA THR A 16 2.82 -7.11 -16.05
C THR A 16 1.51 -7.72 -15.56
N THR A 17 1.46 -8.08 -14.29
CA THR A 17 0.27 -8.63 -13.63
C THR A 17 -0.06 -7.87 -12.35
N PRO A 18 -1.35 -7.84 -11.94
CA PRO A 18 -1.73 -7.21 -10.68
C PRO A 18 -1.02 -7.83 -9.48
N PHE A 19 -0.64 -6.99 -8.52
CA PHE A 19 0.06 -7.35 -7.27
C PHE A 19 1.44 -7.99 -7.44
N GLU A 20 2.02 -7.95 -8.63
CA GLU A 20 3.42 -8.33 -8.86
C GLU A 20 4.39 -7.34 -8.23
N ALA A 21 4.08 -6.06 -8.28
CA ALA A 21 4.80 -4.99 -7.61
C ALA A 21 3.84 -4.08 -6.84
N ILE A 22 4.11 -3.87 -5.56
CA ILE A 22 3.29 -3.03 -4.69
C ILE A 22 4.11 -1.92 -4.04
N ALA A 23 3.47 -0.78 -3.80
CA ALA A 23 3.97 0.23 -2.88
C ALA A 23 3.20 0.10 -1.57
N CYS A 24 3.88 0.22 -0.44
CA CYS A 24 3.22 0.14 0.85
C CYS A 24 3.83 1.05 1.89
N ASP A 25 3.05 1.30 2.92
CA ASP A 25 3.45 2.05 4.09
C ASP A 25 2.82 1.44 5.35
N TYR A 26 3.50 1.59 6.46
CA TYR A 26 3.06 1.10 7.76
C TYR A 26 3.30 2.19 8.79
N PHE A 27 2.26 2.67 9.43
CA PHE A 27 2.34 3.83 10.30
C PHE A 27 1.36 3.76 11.45
N HIS A 28 1.63 4.60 12.46
CA HIS A 28 0.81 4.76 13.65
C HIS A 28 -0.05 6.02 13.54
N LEU A 29 -1.33 5.90 13.87
CA LEU A 29 -2.27 7.01 13.91
C LEU A 29 -3.24 6.84 15.08
N ASN A 30 -3.22 7.76 16.03
CA ASN A 30 -4.16 7.83 17.16
C ASN A 30 -4.38 6.48 17.88
N GLY A 31 -3.28 5.80 18.23
CA GLY A 31 -3.31 4.56 19.00
C GLY A 31 -3.47 3.27 18.20
N CYS A 32 -3.57 3.35 16.89
CA CYS A 32 -3.62 2.17 16.01
C CYS A 32 -2.52 2.20 14.96
N TYR A 33 -2.07 1.03 14.53
CA TYR A 33 -1.23 0.91 13.34
C TYR A 33 -2.09 0.63 12.11
N TYR A 34 -1.65 1.17 10.99
CA TYR A 34 -2.28 0.97 9.68
C TYR A 34 -1.24 0.49 8.68
N PHE A 35 -1.61 -0.53 7.94
CA PHE A 35 -0.89 -0.96 6.76
C PHE A 35 -1.69 -0.55 5.53
N VAL A 36 -1.06 0.20 4.64
CA VAL A 36 -1.64 0.58 3.35
C VAL A 36 -0.78 0.04 2.24
N SER A 37 -1.39 -0.49 1.22
CA SER A 37 -0.69 -1.00 0.03
C SER A 37 -1.45 -0.66 -1.23
N ALA A 38 -0.71 -0.41 -2.30
CA ALA A 38 -1.27 -0.14 -3.62
C ALA A 38 -0.55 -0.96 -4.67
N ASP A 39 -1.33 -1.59 -5.54
CA ASP A 39 -0.83 -2.30 -6.69
C ASP A 39 -0.31 -1.33 -7.75
N ARG A 40 0.91 -1.54 -8.21
CA ARG A 40 1.54 -0.64 -9.18
C ARG A 40 0.96 -0.75 -10.57
N LEU A 41 0.36 -1.86 -10.92
CA LEU A 41 -0.28 -2.03 -12.23
C LEU A 41 -1.67 -1.39 -12.27
N SER A 42 -2.53 -1.74 -11.31
CA SER A 42 -3.94 -1.33 -11.31
C SER A 42 -4.23 -0.05 -10.54
N GLY A 43 -3.38 0.31 -9.57
CA GLY A 43 -3.68 1.35 -8.59
C GLY A 43 -4.65 0.92 -7.49
N TRP A 44 -5.00 -0.38 -7.43
CA TRP A 44 -5.85 -0.91 -6.38
C TRP A 44 -5.25 -0.71 -5.00
N LEU A 45 -6.06 -0.20 -4.10
CA LEU A 45 -5.66 0.20 -2.76
C LEU A 45 -6.25 -0.75 -1.72
N GLU A 46 -5.39 -1.26 -0.83
CA GLU A 46 -5.76 -2.03 0.36
C GLU A 46 -5.37 -1.28 1.63
N VAL A 47 -6.24 -1.32 2.62
CA VAL A 47 -6.01 -0.72 3.94
C VAL A 47 -6.34 -1.74 5.00
N GLN A 48 -5.42 -1.94 5.94
CA GLN A 48 -5.61 -2.81 7.10
C GLN A 48 -5.35 -2.04 8.39
N GLN A 49 -6.26 -2.15 9.34
CA GLN A 49 -6.06 -1.66 10.69
C GLN A 49 -5.46 -2.77 11.56
N ILE A 50 -4.39 -2.45 12.28
CA ILE A 50 -3.75 -3.33 13.24
C ILE A 50 -3.99 -2.73 14.64
N LYS A 51 -4.78 -3.41 15.46
CA LYS A 51 -5.12 -2.92 16.80
C LYS A 51 -3.90 -2.96 17.72
N VAL A 52 -3.69 -1.87 18.47
CA VAL A 52 -2.67 -1.81 19.52
C VAL A 52 -3.15 -2.56 20.76
N GLY A 53 -2.26 -3.27 21.43
CA GLY A 53 -2.54 -4.03 22.65
C GLY A 53 -2.41 -5.55 22.48
N THR A 54 -2.23 -6.00 21.26
CA THR A 54 -1.75 -7.33 20.97
C THR A 54 -0.23 -7.30 20.78
N ASN A 55 0.46 -8.43 20.92
CA ASN A 55 1.89 -8.55 20.62
C ASN A 55 2.20 -8.34 19.12
N GLU A 56 1.35 -7.64 18.41
CA GLU A 56 1.31 -7.49 16.95
C GLU A 56 1.72 -6.10 16.48
N ALA A 57 2.14 -5.21 17.39
CA ALA A 57 2.70 -3.92 17.03
C ALA A 57 4.11 -4.07 16.41
N GLY A 58 4.53 -3.08 15.64
CA GLY A 58 5.85 -3.07 15.00
C GLY A 58 5.96 -4.07 13.84
N ALA A 59 7.12 -4.69 13.69
CA ALA A 59 7.40 -5.59 12.57
C ALA A 59 6.46 -6.81 12.51
N LYS A 60 6.03 -7.34 13.66
CA LYS A 60 5.06 -8.46 13.70
C LYS A 60 3.72 -8.08 13.09
N GLY A 61 3.22 -6.88 13.38
CA GLY A 61 1.99 -6.36 12.80
C GLY A 61 2.12 -6.16 11.29
N LEU A 62 3.23 -5.63 10.83
CA LEU A 62 3.54 -5.50 9.40
C LEU A 62 3.53 -6.87 8.71
N LEU A 63 4.20 -7.87 9.26
CA LEU A 63 4.26 -9.21 8.67
C LEU A 63 2.90 -9.91 8.65
N MET A 64 2.08 -9.70 9.67
CA MET A 64 0.71 -10.20 9.67
C MET A 64 -0.12 -9.56 8.55
N ALA A 65 -0.01 -8.25 8.37
CA ALA A 65 -0.69 -7.55 7.30
C ALA A 65 -0.25 -8.04 5.91
N LEU A 66 1.04 -8.24 5.72
CA LEU A 66 1.61 -8.79 4.47
C LEU A 66 1.09 -10.20 4.19
N ARG A 67 1.03 -11.07 5.20
CA ARG A 67 0.49 -12.43 5.03
C ARG A 67 -0.98 -12.42 4.59
N ARG A 68 -1.79 -11.54 5.16
CA ARG A 68 -3.20 -11.35 4.74
C ARG A 68 -3.29 -10.89 3.29
N LEU A 69 -2.48 -9.92 2.91
CA LEU A 69 -2.42 -9.44 1.52
C LEU A 69 -2.02 -10.56 0.57
N MET A 70 -0.96 -11.30 0.90
CA MET A 70 -0.44 -12.39 0.09
C MET A 70 -1.45 -13.54 -0.04
N ALA A 71 -2.21 -13.84 1.01
CA ALA A 71 -3.26 -14.87 0.97
C ALA A 71 -4.40 -14.50 0.00
N THR A 72 -4.63 -13.21 -0.23
CA THR A 72 -5.69 -12.73 -1.12
C THR A 72 -5.18 -12.54 -2.56
N PHE A 73 -4.00 -11.95 -2.75
CA PHE A 73 -3.52 -11.50 -4.06
C PHE A 73 -2.27 -12.23 -4.57
N GLY A 74 -1.73 -13.15 -3.78
CA GLY A 74 -0.47 -13.81 -4.09
C GLY A 74 0.76 -13.07 -3.55
N VAL A 75 1.91 -13.67 -3.75
CA VAL A 75 3.20 -13.15 -3.27
C VAL A 75 3.74 -12.12 -4.27
N PRO A 76 3.98 -10.86 -3.86
CA PRO A 76 4.58 -9.88 -4.76
C PRO A 76 6.05 -10.23 -5.04
N THR A 77 6.50 -9.91 -6.23
CA THR A 77 7.92 -9.98 -6.58
C THR A 77 8.70 -8.80 -5.98
N GLU A 78 8.07 -7.63 -5.93
CA GLU A 78 8.69 -6.41 -5.39
C GLU A 78 7.74 -5.66 -4.46
N ILE A 79 8.28 -5.24 -3.32
CA ILE A 79 7.64 -4.29 -2.40
C ILE A 79 8.51 -3.04 -2.32
N SER A 80 7.91 -1.88 -2.54
CA SER A 80 8.54 -0.59 -2.27
C SER A 80 7.95 0.06 -1.01
N SER A 81 8.80 0.63 -0.18
CA SER A 81 8.42 1.36 1.03
C SER A 81 9.43 2.47 1.34
N ASP A 82 9.11 3.32 2.32
CA ASP A 82 10.00 4.40 2.76
C ASP A 82 11.19 3.95 3.63
N GLY A 83 11.28 2.65 3.94
CA GLY A 83 12.36 2.12 4.77
C GLY A 83 12.21 2.41 6.26
N GLY A 84 11.00 2.58 6.75
CA GLY A 84 10.72 2.68 8.19
C GLY A 84 11.28 1.48 8.97
N PRO A 85 11.42 1.61 10.31
CA PRO A 85 12.12 0.60 11.14
C PRO A 85 11.48 -0.79 11.06
N GLU A 86 10.17 -0.88 10.86
CA GLU A 86 9.47 -2.16 10.70
C GLU A 86 9.88 -2.87 9.41
N PHE A 87 10.10 -2.12 8.32
CA PHE A 87 10.55 -2.68 7.04
C PHE A 87 12.02 -3.11 7.06
N THR A 88 12.84 -2.46 7.88
CA THR A 88 14.28 -2.74 7.98
C THR A 88 14.63 -3.69 9.12
N ALA A 89 13.67 -4.10 9.93
CA ALA A 89 13.84 -5.05 11.00
C ALA A 89 14.36 -6.40 10.48
N HIS A 90 15.19 -7.08 11.27
CA HIS A 90 15.76 -8.37 10.90
C HIS A 90 14.69 -9.41 10.53
N GLU A 91 13.62 -9.51 11.31
CA GLU A 91 12.53 -10.45 11.04
C GLU A 91 11.81 -10.15 9.72
N THR A 92 11.69 -8.88 9.33
CA THR A 92 11.13 -8.49 8.04
C THR A 92 12.03 -8.85 6.88
N LYS A 93 13.33 -8.62 7.01
CA LYS A 93 14.32 -9.04 6.01
C LYS A 93 14.33 -10.56 5.82
N THR A 94 14.27 -11.31 6.91
CA THR A 94 14.19 -12.77 6.87
C THR A 94 12.90 -13.24 6.19
N PHE A 95 11.80 -12.59 6.46
CA PHE A 95 10.52 -12.86 5.79
C PHE A 95 10.62 -12.62 4.28
N PHE A 96 11.16 -11.50 3.86
CA PHE A 96 11.33 -11.18 2.44
C PHE A 96 12.23 -12.20 1.73
N GLU A 97 13.34 -12.58 2.33
CA GLU A 97 14.23 -13.61 1.78
C GLU A 97 13.50 -14.95 1.64
N ARG A 98 12.78 -15.39 2.67
CA ARG A 98 12.03 -16.65 2.66
C ARG A 98 10.99 -16.72 1.54
N TRP A 99 10.29 -15.61 1.29
CA TRP A 99 9.26 -15.55 0.27
C TRP A 99 9.76 -15.09 -1.09
N GLY A 100 11.04 -14.83 -1.25
CA GLY A 100 11.62 -14.37 -2.51
C GLY A 100 11.17 -12.98 -2.93
N ILE A 101 10.84 -12.11 -1.96
CA ILE A 101 10.36 -10.75 -2.20
C ILE A 101 11.54 -9.79 -2.23
N ARG A 102 11.64 -9.00 -3.30
CA ARG A 102 12.61 -7.91 -3.38
C ARG A 102 12.05 -6.67 -2.69
N HIS A 103 12.75 -6.18 -1.67
CA HIS A 103 12.41 -4.90 -1.03
C HIS A 103 13.20 -3.77 -1.67
N ARG A 104 12.50 -2.77 -2.17
CA ARG A 104 13.06 -1.54 -2.74
C ARG A 104 12.66 -0.36 -1.88
N LEU A 105 13.66 0.44 -1.47
CA LEU A 105 13.38 1.72 -0.82
C LEU A 105 12.86 2.70 -1.86
N SER A 106 11.70 3.30 -1.61
CA SER A 106 11.22 4.42 -2.42
C SER A 106 12.14 5.61 -2.18
N SER A 107 12.84 6.05 -3.22
CA SER A 107 13.69 7.21 -3.15
C SER A 107 13.21 8.29 -4.11
N ALA A 108 13.48 9.55 -3.74
CA ALA A 108 13.24 10.70 -4.60
C ALA A 108 14.08 10.69 -5.89
N PHE A 109 15.07 9.78 -6.01
CA PHE A 109 15.98 9.68 -7.15
C PHE A 109 15.39 8.95 -8.36
N PHE A 110 14.29 8.21 -8.16
CA PHE A 110 13.51 7.66 -9.27
C PHE A 110 12.11 8.23 -9.20
N PRO A 111 11.88 9.44 -9.72
CA PRO A 111 10.51 9.86 -10.01
C PRO A 111 10.02 8.88 -11.06
N SER A 112 9.41 7.81 -10.59
CA SER A 112 8.95 6.77 -11.48
C SER A 112 7.88 7.34 -12.38
N SER A 113 7.97 7.04 -13.67
CA SER A 113 6.88 7.14 -14.63
C SER A 113 5.60 6.44 -14.13
N ASN A 114 5.63 5.82 -12.97
CA ASN A 114 4.56 5.03 -12.34
C ASN A 114 4.34 5.42 -10.87
N GLY A 115 4.23 6.73 -10.61
CA GLY A 115 3.88 7.28 -9.28
C GLY A 115 2.45 6.97 -8.81
N ARG A 116 1.69 6.18 -9.56
CA ARG A 116 0.30 5.79 -9.27
C ARG A 116 0.16 5.13 -7.90
N ALA A 117 0.98 4.13 -7.61
CA ALA A 117 0.90 3.41 -6.35
C ALA A 117 1.29 4.29 -5.15
N GLU A 118 2.33 5.09 -5.30
CA GLU A 118 2.78 6.03 -4.28
C GLU A 118 1.73 7.12 -4.02
N LEU A 119 1.06 7.61 -5.06
CA LEU A 119 -0.06 8.54 -4.94
C LEU A 119 -1.27 7.87 -4.26
N ALA A 120 -1.57 6.63 -4.59
CA ALA A 120 -2.63 5.86 -3.94
C ALA A 120 -2.36 5.65 -2.45
N VAL A 121 -1.13 5.34 -2.06
CA VAL A 121 -0.71 5.23 -0.66
C VAL A 121 -0.89 6.57 0.08
N LYS A 122 -0.50 7.68 -0.53
CA LYS A 122 -0.75 9.02 0.04
C LYS A 122 -2.23 9.32 0.19
N SER A 123 -3.04 8.94 -0.79
CA SER A 123 -4.50 9.09 -0.73
C SER A 123 -5.10 8.26 0.41
N ALA A 124 -4.63 7.04 0.62
CA ALA A 124 -5.06 6.19 1.74
C ALA A 124 -4.76 6.83 3.10
N LYS A 125 -3.57 7.38 3.26
CA LYS A 125 -3.20 8.11 4.49
C LYS A 125 -4.15 9.28 4.75
N ARG A 126 -4.48 10.04 3.73
CA ARG A 126 -5.43 11.16 3.84
C ARG A 126 -6.83 10.68 4.21
N MET A 127 -7.31 9.61 3.55
CA MET A 127 -8.59 8.98 3.91
C MET A 127 -8.64 8.56 5.37
N LEU A 128 -7.56 7.98 5.89
CA LEU A 128 -7.46 7.58 7.29
C LEU A 128 -7.45 8.80 8.22
N MET A 129 -6.68 9.83 7.92
CA MET A 129 -6.65 11.07 8.71
C MET A 129 -8.04 11.73 8.80
N ASP A 130 -8.82 11.68 7.71
CA ASP A 130 -10.16 12.27 7.65
C ASP A 130 -11.21 11.41 8.39
N ASN A 131 -10.94 10.11 8.61
CA ASN A 131 -11.92 9.16 9.13
C ASN A 131 -11.53 8.50 10.46
N VAL A 132 -10.34 8.81 11.00
CA VAL A 132 -9.91 8.35 12.33
C VAL A 132 -10.06 9.50 13.33
N GLY A 133 -10.88 9.28 14.36
CA GLY A 133 -11.08 10.25 15.43
C GLY A 133 -9.85 10.35 16.36
N GLN A 134 -9.82 11.39 17.20
CA GLN A 134 -8.73 11.58 18.16
C GLN A 134 -8.57 10.44 19.17
N SER A 135 -9.66 9.73 19.47
CA SER A 135 -9.65 8.52 20.31
C SER A 135 -9.16 7.26 19.60
N GLY A 136 -8.81 7.35 18.32
CA GLY A 136 -8.41 6.22 17.50
C GLY A 136 -9.57 5.42 16.88
N SER A 137 -10.82 5.89 17.05
CA SER A 137 -11.98 5.27 16.41
C SER A 137 -11.99 5.51 14.91
N LEU A 138 -12.10 4.46 14.13
CA LEU A 138 -12.21 4.52 12.67
C LEU A 138 -13.69 4.53 12.27
N ASN A 139 -14.10 5.54 11.48
CA ASN A 139 -15.38 5.51 10.79
C ASN A 139 -15.31 4.53 9.62
N THR A 140 -15.70 3.28 9.88
CA THR A 140 -15.56 2.18 8.92
C THR A 140 -16.46 2.35 7.70
N ASP A 141 -17.67 2.85 7.86
CA ASP A 141 -18.59 3.10 6.75
C ASP A 141 -18.05 4.18 5.80
N ALA A 142 -17.57 5.29 6.35
CA ALA A 142 -16.97 6.36 5.56
C ALA A 142 -15.69 5.88 4.86
N MET A 143 -14.89 5.06 5.51
CA MET A 143 -13.67 4.49 4.92
C MET A 143 -13.98 3.53 3.77
N VAL A 144 -14.98 2.66 3.91
CA VAL A 144 -15.43 1.77 2.84
C VAL A 144 -15.93 2.58 1.64
N ARG A 145 -16.72 3.63 1.86
CA ARG A 145 -17.18 4.52 0.78
C ARG A 145 -16.01 5.17 0.04
N ALA A 146 -15.02 5.68 0.78
CA ALA A 146 -13.82 6.29 0.19
C ALA A 146 -13.02 5.29 -0.64
N LEU A 147 -12.86 4.05 -0.17
CA LEU A 147 -12.20 2.98 -0.91
C LEU A 147 -12.97 2.60 -2.18
N LEU A 148 -14.29 2.48 -2.12
CA LEU A 148 -15.13 2.19 -3.29
C LEU A 148 -15.02 3.28 -4.36
N VAL A 149 -15.01 4.55 -3.93
CA VAL A 149 -14.80 5.69 -4.85
C VAL A 149 -13.43 5.59 -5.51
N HIS A 150 -12.36 5.39 -4.72
CA HIS A 150 -11.02 5.26 -5.24
C HIS A 150 -10.89 4.11 -6.25
N ARG A 151 -11.40 2.94 -5.90
CA ARG A 151 -11.32 1.72 -6.73
C ARG A 151 -12.13 1.80 -8.02
N ASN A 152 -13.18 2.60 -8.05
CA ASN A 152 -14.02 2.84 -9.22
C ASN A 152 -13.63 4.07 -10.06
N THR A 153 -12.65 4.84 -9.62
CA THR A 153 -12.25 6.08 -10.30
C THR A 153 -10.97 5.85 -11.09
N PRO A 154 -10.98 6.00 -12.42
CA PRO A 154 -9.77 5.95 -13.22
C PRO A 154 -8.80 7.06 -12.81
N ASP A 155 -7.50 6.76 -12.81
CA ASP A 155 -6.48 7.79 -12.64
C ASP A 155 -6.42 8.73 -13.84
N PRO A 156 -5.92 9.96 -13.67
CA PRO A 156 -5.72 10.87 -14.78
C PRO A 156 -4.90 10.21 -15.90
N GLY A 157 -5.43 10.25 -17.13
CA GLY A 157 -4.80 9.61 -18.29
C GLY A 157 -5.07 8.10 -18.45
N CYS A 158 -5.77 7.49 -17.52
CA CYS A 158 -6.18 6.08 -17.60
C CYS A 158 -7.66 5.97 -18.01
N LYS A 159 -7.97 4.98 -18.83
CA LYS A 159 -9.35 4.70 -19.27
C LYS A 159 -10.09 3.80 -18.29
N LEU A 160 -9.37 2.96 -17.56
CA LEU A 160 -9.92 1.96 -16.66
C LEU A 160 -9.65 2.33 -15.21
N SER A 161 -10.62 2.06 -14.35
CA SER A 161 -10.46 2.18 -12.91
C SER A 161 -9.62 1.02 -12.34
N PRO A 162 -9.08 1.14 -11.12
CA PRO A 162 -8.40 0.05 -10.44
C PRO A 162 -9.24 -1.24 -10.38
N ALA A 163 -10.53 -1.13 -10.11
CA ALA A 163 -11.44 -2.29 -10.08
C ALA A 163 -11.59 -2.96 -11.44
N GLN A 164 -11.70 -2.18 -12.51
CA GLN A 164 -11.79 -2.73 -13.87
C GLN A 164 -10.51 -3.45 -14.29
N VAL A 165 -9.34 -2.93 -13.90
CA VAL A 165 -8.05 -3.58 -14.19
C VAL A 165 -7.91 -4.87 -13.38
N LEU A 166 -8.23 -4.85 -12.09
CA LEU A 166 -8.03 -6.00 -11.21
C LEU A 166 -9.10 -7.07 -11.38
N LEU A 167 -10.38 -6.67 -11.46
CA LEU A 167 -11.53 -7.58 -11.42
C LEU A 167 -12.23 -7.72 -12.76
N GLY A 168 -11.88 -6.92 -13.76
CA GLY A 168 -12.54 -6.87 -15.05
C GLY A 168 -13.92 -6.19 -15.01
N ARG A 169 -14.32 -5.58 -13.91
CA ARG A 169 -15.61 -4.92 -13.71
C ARG A 169 -15.51 -3.82 -12.66
N PRO A 170 -16.38 -2.80 -12.70
CA PRO A 170 -16.51 -1.86 -11.58
C PRO A 170 -17.11 -2.56 -10.35
N LEU A 171 -16.86 -1.97 -9.19
CA LEU A 171 -17.52 -2.36 -7.94
C LEU A 171 -18.94 -1.76 -7.90
N VAL A 172 -19.88 -2.54 -7.39
CA VAL A 172 -21.26 -2.06 -7.21
C VAL A 172 -21.31 -1.08 -6.05
N THR A 173 -21.95 0.08 -6.30
CA THR A 173 -22.21 1.09 -5.27
C THR A 173 -23.66 1.52 -5.37
N HIS A 174 -24.29 1.83 -4.22
CA HIS A 174 -25.66 2.36 -4.16
C HIS A 174 -25.68 3.87 -3.90
N PHE A 175 -24.56 4.54 -4.01
CA PHE A 175 -24.44 5.98 -3.92
C PHE A 175 -23.80 6.54 -5.19
N PRO A 176 -24.11 7.77 -5.58
CA PRO A 176 -23.50 8.36 -6.76
C PRO A 176 -21.98 8.49 -6.58
N VAL A 177 -21.23 7.89 -7.49
CA VAL A 177 -19.80 8.17 -7.61
C VAL A 177 -19.71 9.44 -8.45
N SER A 178 -19.25 10.53 -7.84
CA SER A 178 -19.04 11.79 -8.56
C SER A 178 -17.97 11.58 -9.62
N THR A 179 -18.36 11.43 -10.86
CA THR A 179 -17.43 11.57 -11.98
C THR A 179 -17.12 13.06 -12.11
N LYS A 180 -16.02 13.50 -11.54
CA LYS A 180 -15.49 14.83 -11.90
C LYS A 180 -15.20 14.81 -13.39
N LYS A 181 -15.99 15.62 -14.14
CA LYS A 181 -15.68 15.95 -15.52
C LYS A 181 -14.38 16.73 -15.61
#